data_ffaa4c54045385162cd5a5c370967dcf
#
_entry.id   ffaa4c54045385162cd5a5c370967dcf
#
_cell.length_a   1.000
_cell.length_b   1.000
_cell.length_c   1.000
_cell.angle_alpha   90.00
_cell.angle_beta   90.00
_cell.angle_gamma   90.00
#
_symmetry.space_group_name_H-M   'P 1'
#
loop_
_entity.id
_entity.type
_entity.pdbx_description
1 polymer ?
#
loop_
_entity_poly.entity_id
_entity_poly.type
_entity_poly.pdbx_seq_one_letter_code
_entity_poly.pdbx_strand_id
1 'polypeptide(L)'
;DLLLRVPYSFMVPIFGGRRWTAFSTGILIIPCVWLGFAVQDTSTPYSVFIIISLLCGFAGANFASSMANISFFFPKQKQGGALGLNGGLGNMGVSVMQLVAPLVVSLSIFAVFGSQGVKQPDGTELYLANASWIWVPFLAIFTIAAWFGMNDLATSKASIKEQLPVLKRGHLWIMSLLYLATFGSFIGFSAGFAMLSKTQI
;
A
#
# COMPACT_ATOMS: atom_id res chain seq x y z
N ASP A 1 4.75 7.96 4.17
CA ASP A 1 4.47 6.60 4.63
C ASP A 1 4.98 6.35 6.06
N LEU A 2 6.27 6.55 6.35
CA LEU A 2 6.88 6.22 7.64
C LEU A 2 6.19 6.93 8.82
N LEU A 3 5.90 8.22 8.67
CA LEU A 3 5.24 9.03 9.71
C LEU A 3 3.80 8.56 9.98
N LEU A 4 3.11 8.06 8.96
CA LEU A 4 1.73 7.59 9.08
C LEU A 4 1.63 6.19 9.71
N ARG A 5 2.68 5.39 9.71
CA ARG A 5 2.69 4.05 10.35
C ARG A 5 2.45 4.12 11.84
N VAL A 6 2.98 5.16 12.50
CA VAL A 6 2.79 5.33 13.95
C VAL A 6 1.31 5.54 14.29
N PRO A 7 0.60 6.57 13.77
CA PRO A 7 -0.83 6.72 14.05
C PRO A 7 -1.66 5.52 13.56
N TYR A 8 -1.32 4.89 12.43
CA TYR A 8 -2.07 3.75 11.90
C TYR A 8 -2.03 2.51 12.82
N SER A 9 -0.96 2.29 13.54
CA SER A 9 -0.89 1.19 14.51
C SER A 9 -1.86 1.36 15.68
N PHE A 10 -2.25 2.60 16.00
CA PHE A 10 -3.23 2.90 17.05
C PHE A 10 -4.68 2.92 16.55
N MET A 11 -4.91 2.98 15.25
CA MET A 11 -6.26 3.11 14.68
C MET A 11 -7.10 1.84 14.85
N VAL A 12 -6.47 0.66 14.77
CA VAL A 12 -7.17 -0.62 14.98
C VAL A 12 -7.77 -0.73 16.38
N PRO A 13 -7.04 -0.44 17.47
CA PRO A 13 -7.62 -0.40 18.80
C PRO A 13 -8.72 0.63 19.00
N ILE A 14 -8.71 1.74 18.26
CA ILE A 14 -9.67 2.84 18.41
C ILE A 14 -10.96 2.57 17.63
N PHE A 15 -10.83 2.26 16.34
CA PHE A 15 -11.97 2.16 15.41
C PHE A 15 -12.44 0.73 15.19
N GLY A 16 -11.64 -0.27 15.55
CA GLY A 16 -11.86 -1.69 15.23
C GLY A 16 -11.17 -2.10 13.91
N GLY A 17 -10.79 -3.37 13.85
CA GLY A 17 -10.03 -3.90 12.72
C GLY A 17 -10.82 -3.86 11.40
N ARG A 18 -12.08 -4.27 11.42
CA ARG A 18 -12.97 -4.28 10.24
C ARG A 18 -13.17 -2.89 9.66
N ARG A 19 -13.66 -1.98 10.48
CA ARG A 19 -14.00 -0.61 10.04
C ARG A 19 -12.78 0.12 9.53
N TRP A 20 -11.68 0.00 10.27
CA TRP A 20 -10.43 0.67 9.87
C TRP A 20 -9.85 0.09 8.58
N THR A 21 -9.79 -1.23 8.42
CA THR A 21 -9.29 -1.86 7.20
C THR A 21 -10.15 -1.50 5.99
N ALA A 22 -11.47 -1.57 6.10
CA ALA A 22 -12.36 -1.20 5.01
C ALA A 22 -12.21 0.29 4.64
N PHE A 23 -12.17 1.20 5.62
CA PHE A 23 -12.00 2.63 5.37
C PHE A 23 -10.64 2.95 4.74
N SER A 24 -9.56 2.44 5.32
CA SER A 24 -8.20 2.73 4.87
C SER A 24 -7.89 2.11 3.49
N THR A 25 -8.53 0.99 3.14
CA THR A 25 -8.42 0.40 1.80
C THR A 25 -9.27 1.16 0.80
N GLY A 26 -10.51 1.51 1.17
CA GLY A 26 -11.45 2.21 0.28
C GLY A 26 -10.99 3.62 -0.10
N ILE A 27 -10.38 4.36 0.82
CA ILE A 27 -9.89 5.72 0.55
C ILE A 27 -8.79 5.75 -0.52
N LEU A 28 -8.07 4.64 -0.73
CA LEU A 28 -7.03 4.53 -1.76
C LEU A 28 -7.58 4.52 -3.19
N ILE A 29 -8.87 4.25 -3.37
CA ILE A 29 -9.52 4.37 -4.68
C ILE A 29 -9.40 5.80 -5.21
N ILE A 30 -9.51 6.80 -4.34
CA ILE A 30 -9.44 8.22 -4.70
C ILE A 30 -8.11 8.56 -5.40
N PRO A 31 -6.94 8.38 -4.78
CA PRO A 31 -5.68 8.70 -5.44
C PRO A 31 -5.39 7.80 -6.65
N CYS A 32 -5.85 6.53 -6.67
CA CYS A 32 -5.70 5.66 -7.83
C CYS A 32 -6.49 6.17 -9.05
N VAL A 33 -7.73 6.57 -8.85
CA VAL A 33 -8.55 7.13 -9.93
C VAL A 33 -7.98 8.47 -10.38
N TRP A 34 -7.62 9.34 -9.43
CA TRP A 34 -7.06 10.66 -9.73
C TRP A 34 -5.73 10.57 -10.47
N LEU A 35 -4.84 9.66 -10.06
CA LEU A 35 -3.57 9.43 -10.76
C LEU A 35 -3.78 9.06 -12.22
N GLY A 36 -4.74 8.18 -12.51
CA GLY A 36 -5.04 7.76 -13.86
C GLY A 36 -5.52 8.90 -14.76
N PHE A 37 -6.27 9.85 -14.24
CA PHE A 37 -6.63 11.08 -14.99
C PHE A 37 -5.46 12.05 -15.10
N ALA A 38 -4.72 12.27 -14.02
CA ALA A 38 -3.61 13.21 -13.97
C ALA A 38 -2.47 12.85 -14.94
N VAL A 39 -2.22 11.54 -15.15
CA VAL A 39 -1.17 11.07 -16.07
C VAL A 39 -1.54 11.28 -17.53
N GLN A 40 -2.84 11.38 -17.84
CA GLN A 40 -3.31 11.56 -19.24
C GLN A 40 -3.28 13.04 -19.66
N ASP A 41 -3.34 13.95 -18.72
CA ASP A 41 -3.33 15.39 -18.99
C ASP A 41 -1.91 15.96 -18.86
N THR A 42 -1.31 16.29 -20.00
CA THR A 42 0.03 16.87 -20.07
C THR A 42 0.14 18.26 -19.44
N SER A 43 -0.99 18.92 -19.17
CA SER A 43 -1.04 20.22 -18.50
C SER A 43 -1.01 20.10 -16.96
N THR A 44 -1.12 18.86 -16.42
CA THR A 44 -1.17 18.62 -14.99
C THR A 44 0.13 19.09 -14.31
N PRO A 45 0.07 20.05 -13.37
CA PRO A 45 1.24 20.55 -12.71
C PRO A 45 1.86 19.49 -11.77
N TYR A 46 3.18 19.55 -11.60
CA TYR A 46 3.94 18.63 -10.76
C TYR A 46 3.43 18.57 -9.31
N SER A 47 2.89 19.68 -8.79
CA SER A 47 2.29 19.74 -7.44
C SER A 47 1.12 18.75 -7.26
N VAL A 48 0.34 18.48 -8.30
CA VAL A 48 -0.76 17.51 -8.25
C VAL A 48 -0.19 16.10 -8.05
N PHE A 49 0.89 15.75 -8.72
CA PHE A 49 1.54 14.45 -8.54
C PHE A 49 2.13 14.29 -7.13
N ILE A 50 2.64 15.36 -6.54
CA ILE A 50 3.09 15.35 -5.13
C ILE A 50 1.92 15.06 -4.20
N ILE A 51 0.78 15.72 -4.39
CA ILE A 51 -0.42 15.52 -3.56
C ILE A 51 -0.92 14.09 -3.70
N ILE A 52 -1.05 13.57 -4.92
CA ILE A 52 -1.46 12.19 -5.18
C ILE A 52 -0.49 11.20 -4.51
N SER A 53 0.82 11.43 -4.61
CA SER A 53 1.84 10.59 -3.98
C SER A 53 1.75 10.61 -2.45
N LEU A 54 1.44 11.76 -1.86
CA LEU A 54 1.18 11.87 -0.42
C LEU A 54 -0.06 11.06 -0.02
N LEU A 55 -1.14 11.14 -0.80
CA LEU A 55 -2.35 10.34 -0.58
C LEU A 55 -2.06 8.83 -0.74
N CYS A 56 -1.27 8.43 -1.72
CA CYS A 56 -0.82 7.05 -1.85
C CYS A 56 0.03 6.58 -0.66
N GLY A 57 0.68 7.49 0.06
CA GLY A 57 1.40 7.20 1.29
C GLY A 57 0.53 6.55 2.39
N PHE A 58 -0.78 6.79 2.36
CA PHE A 58 -1.75 6.10 3.23
C PHE A 58 -1.79 4.59 2.99
N ALA A 59 -1.53 4.14 1.76
CA ALA A 59 -1.47 2.71 1.43
C ALA A 59 -0.36 1.99 2.20
N GLY A 60 0.84 2.56 2.20
CA GLY A 60 1.98 1.95 2.89
C GLY A 60 1.80 1.89 4.41
N ALA A 61 1.10 2.87 4.99
CA ALA A 61 0.77 2.88 6.40
C ALA A 61 -0.21 1.77 6.80
N ASN A 62 -1.04 1.29 5.87
CA ASN A 62 -2.01 0.21 6.12
C ASN A 62 -1.34 -1.12 6.51
N PHE A 63 -0.08 -1.31 6.14
CA PHE A 63 0.70 -2.45 6.59
C PHE A 63 0.84 -2.50 8.12
N ALA A 64 1.04 -1.35 8.77
CA ALA A 64 1.15 -1.29 10.22
C ALA A 64 -0.16 -1.64 10.93
N SER A 65 -1.30 -1.18 10.39
CA SER A 65 -2.61 -1.52 10.94
C SER A 65 -2.97 -2.99 10.73
N SER A 66 -2.61 -3.61 9.60
CA SER A 66 -2.83 -5.03 9.36
C SER A 66 -2.02 -5.91 10.31
N MET A 67 -0.75 -5.57 10.56
CA MET A 67 0.09 -6.26 11.54
C MET A 67 -0.48 -6.15 12.95
N ALA A 68 -0.94 -4.97 13.36
CA ALA A 68 -1.60 -4.77 14.65
C ALA A 68 -2.88 -5.62 14.76
N ASN A 69 -3.71 -5.63 13.72
CA ASN A 69 -4.95 -6.40 13.69
C ASN A 69 -4.69 -7.90 13.84
N ILE A 70 -3.74 -8.46 13.09
CA ILE A 70 -3.36 -9.88 13.18
C ILE A 70 -2.89 -10.22 14.60
N SER A 71 -2.14 -9.35 15.25
CA SER A 71 -1.65 -9.59 16.61
C SER A 71 -2.76 -9.68 17.65
N PHE A 72 -3.95 -9.11 17.38
CA PHE A 72 -5.13 -9.27 18.24
C PHE A 72 -5.93 -10.54 17.96
N PHE A 73 -5.94 -11.00 16.69
CA PHE A 73 -6.75 -12.15 16.28
C PHE A 73 -6.09 -13.51 16.56
N PHE A 74 -4.75 -13.58 16.52
CA PHE A 74 -4.04 -14.84 16.65
C PHE A 74 -3.44 -15.03 18.05
N PRO A 75 -3.53 -16.24 18.63
CA PRO A 75 -2.86 -16.57 19.87
C PRO A 75 -1.34 -16.50 19.71
N LYS A 76 -0.62 -16.17 20.79
CA LYS A 76 0.84 -15.92 20.75
C LYS A 76 1.65 -17.01 20.05
N GLN A 77 1.24 -18.28 20.16
CA GLN A 77 1.90 -19.43 19.53
C GLN A 77 1.82 -19.43 18.00
N LYS A 78 0.73 -18.91 17.43
CA LYS A 78 0.50 -18.86 15.97
C LYS A 78 0.76 -17.48 15.36
N GLN A 79 0.96 -16.47 16.19
CA GLN A 79 1.09 -15.06 15.80
C GLN A 79 2.29 -14.84 14.88
N GLY A 80 3.44 -15.47 15.15
CA GLY A 80 4.64 -15.34 14.33
C GLY A 80 4.42 -15.84 12.89
N GLY A 81 3.76 -16.97 12.72
CA GLY A 81 3.41 -17.48 11.39
C GLY A 81 2.43 -16.59 10.62
N ALA A 82 1.40 -16.11 11.32
CA ALA A 82 0.39 -15.21 10.71
C ALA A 82 1.00 -13.86 10.31
N LEU A 83 1.85 -13.27 11.14
CA LEU A 83 2.57 -12.03 10.84
C LEU A 83 3.57 -12.22 9.70
N GLY A 84 4.29 -13.35 9.71
CA GLY A 84 5.23 -13.71 8.63
C GLY A 84 4.53 -13.88 7.28
N LEU A 85 3.38 -14.56 7.27
CA LEU A 85 2.57 -14.71 6.07
C LEU A 85 2.05 -13.36 5.55
N ASN A 86 1.53 -12.51 6.43
CA ASN A 86 1.07 -11.17 6.05
C ASN A 86 2.22 -10.31 5.52
N GLY A 87 3.38 -10.35 6.15
CA GLY A 87 4.57 -9.64 5.69
C GLY A 87 5.07 -10.14 4.34
N GLY A 88 5.13 -11.46 4.15
CA GLY A 88 5.56 -12.08 2.90
C GLY A 88 4.62 -11.77 1.74
N LEU A 89 3.33 -12.04 1.89
CA LEU A 89 2.33 -11.77 0.86
C LEU A 89 2.19 -10.27 0.57
N GLY A 90 2.26 -9.41 1.60
CA GLY A 90 2.21 -7.97 1.41
C GLY A 90 3.38 -7.45 0.56
N ASN A 91 4.59 -7.98 0.76
CA ASN A 91 5.76 -7.58 -0.01
C ASN A 91 5.77 -8.18 -1.43
N MET A 92 5.11 -9.31 -1.68
CA MET A 92 4.90 -9.82 -3.04
C MET A 92 4.16 -8.81 -3.94
N GLY A 93 3.34 -7.95 -3.38
CA GLY A 93 2.63 -6.90 -4.11
C GLY A 93 3.57 -6.00 -4.93
N VAL A 94 4.79 -5.74 -4.44
CA VAL A 94 5.81 -4.97 -5.15
C VAL A 94 6.23 -5.68 -6.45
N SER A 95 6.52 -6.98 -6.35
CA SER A 95 6.91 -7.80 -7.52
C SER A 95 5.76 -7.95 -8.52
N VAL A 96 4.55 -8.15 -8.02
CA VAL A 96 3.34 -8.23 -8.85
C VAL A 96 3.12 -6.91 -9.59
N MET A 97 3.27 -5.77 -8.92
CA MET A 97 3.14 -4.45 -9.55
C MET A 97 4.20 -4.23 -10.64
N GLN A 98 5.45 -4.59 -10.40
CA GLN A 98 6.53 -4.45 -11.38
C GLN A 98 6.31 -5.31 -12.63
N LEU A 99 5.66 -6.47 -12.48
CA LEU A 99 5.31 -7.35 -13.59
C LEU A 99 4.03 -6.89 -14.33
N VAL A 100 2.99 -6.54 -13.56
CA VAL A 100 1.66 -6.24 -14.13
C VAL A 100 1.62 -4.86 -14.78
N ALA A 101 2.27 -3.84 -14.21
CA ALA A 101 2.18 -2.48 -14.73
C ALA A 101 2.67 -2.35 -16.18
N PRO A 102 3.84 -2.87 -16.58
CA PRO A 102 4.27 -2.82 -17.98
C PRO A 102 3.33 -3.56 -18.94
N LEU A 103 2.76 -4.70 -18.51
CA LEU A 103 1.81 -5.47 -19.32
C LEU A 103 0.49 -4.72 -19.54
N VAL A 104 -0.05 -4.13 -18.47
CA VAL A 104 -1.35 -3.45 -18.53
C VAL A 104 -1.29 -2.14 -19.28
N VAL A 105 -0.15 -1.45 -19.23
CA VAL A 105 0.08 -0.20 -19.97
C VAL A 105 0.08 -0.43 -21.50
N SER A 106 0.47 -1.61 -21.97
CA SER A 106 0.44 -1.96 -23.40
C SER A 106 -0.94 -2.39 -23.92
N LEU A 107 -1.94 -2.52 -23.04
CA LEU A 107 -3.28 -3.00 -23.39
C LEU A 107 -4.32 -1.88 -23.30
N SER A 108 -5.29 -1.87 -24.22
CA SER A 108 -6.38 -0.88 -24.25
C SER A 108 -7.58 -1.25 -23.34
N ILE A 109 -7.33 -1.89 -22.17
CA ILE A 109 -8.37 -2.47 -21.31
C ILE A 109 -9.38 -1.42 -20.82
N PHE A 110 -8.89 -0.25 -20.42
CA PHE A 110 -9.73 0.82 -19.87
C PHE A 110 -10.02 1.96 -20.88
N ALA A 111 -9.83 1.72 -22.18
CA ALA A 111 -10.16 2.70 -23.22
C ALA A 111 -11.63 3.12 -23.14
N VAL A 112 -12.55 2.20 -22.82
CA VAL A 112 -13.99 2.47 -22.63
C VAL A 112 -14.25 3.43 -21.48
N PHE A 113 -13.38 3.46 -20.45
CA PHE A 113 -13.47 4.35 -19.29
C PHE A 113 -12.66 5.65 -19.47
N GLY A 114 -12.17 5.93 -20.69
CA GLY A 114 -11.45 7.15 -21.02
C GLY A 114 -9.93 7.05 -20.87
N SER A 115 -9.36 5.85 -20.83
CA SER A 115 -7.90 5.68 -20.94
C SER A 115 -7.44 6.06 -22.35
N GLN A 116 -6.60 7.09 -22.46
CA GLN A 116 -6.06 7.57 -23.73
C GLN A 116 -4.69 6.95 -23.99
N GLY A 117 -4.50 6.43 -25.21
CA GLY A 117 -3.21 5.93 -25.67
C GLY A 117 -2.27 7.07 -26.03
N VAL A 118 -1.05 7.04 -25.49
CA VAL A 118 0.03 7.95 -25.87
C VAL A 118 0.88 7.25 -26.92
N LYS A 119 0.94 7.82 -28.14
CA LYS A 119 1.73 7.27 -29.23
C LYS A 119 3.23 7.45 -28.95
N GLN A 120 3.95 6.37 -29.01
CA GLN A 120 5.41 6.35 -28.93
C GLN A 120 6.03 6.55 -30.33
N PRO A 121 7.30 6.99 -30.43
CA PRO A 121 7.99 7.16 -31.71
C PRO A 121 8.09 5.87 -32.55
N ASP A 122 8.02 4.71 -31.92
CA ASP A 122 8.02 3.39 -32.55
C ASP A 122 6.64 2.92 -33.05
N GLY A 123 5.61 3.78 -32.94
CA GLY A 123 4.24 3.51 -33.36
C GLY A 123 3.39 2.73 -32.34
N THR A 124 3.94 2.35 -31.20
CA THR A 124 3.17 1.69 -30.12
C THR A 124 2.34 2.71 -29.34
N GLU A 125 1.16 2.30 -28.86
CA GLU A 125 0.32 3.12 -27.98
C GLU A 125 0.46 2.63 -26.53
N LEU A 126 0.77 3.55 -25.61
CA LEU A 126 0.86 3.26 -24.18
C LEU A 126 -0.28 3.92 -23.42
N TYR A 127 -1.03 3.11 -22.70
CA TYR A 127 -2.17 3.52 -21.86
C TYR A 127 -1.74 3.68 -20.40
N LEU A 128 -1.06 4.79 -20.08
CA LEU A 128 -0.44 5.02 -18.77
C LEU A 128 -1.45 4.98 -17.60
N ALA A 129 -2.68 5.44 -17.83
CA ALA A 129 -3.74 5.39 -16.84
C ALA A 129 -4.07 3.96 -16.36
N ASN A 130 -3.87 2.97 -17.22
CA ASN A 130 -4.16 1.58 -16.90
C ASN A 130 -3.31 1.06 -15.72
N ALA A 131 -2.07 1.53 -15.58
CA ALA A 131 -1.19 1.16 -14.48
C ALA A 131 -1.78 1.49 -13.10
N SER A 132 -2.59 2.54 -13.03
CA SER A 132 -3.29 2.96 -11.82
C SER A 132 -4.70 2.36 -11.73
N TRP A 133 -5.48 2.41 -12.79
CA TRP A 133 -6.88 2.00 -12.78
C TRP A 133 -7.10 0.51 -12.62
N ILE A 134 -6.12 -0.32 -12.99
CA ILE A 134 -6.21 -1.78 -12.79
C ILE A 134 -6.42 -2.14 -11.30
N TRP A 135 -5.94 -1.31 -10.38
CA TRP A 135 -6.04 -1.57 -8.95
C TRP A 135 -7.38 -1.17 -8.35
N VAL A 136 -8.15 -0.29 -9.02
CA VAL A 136 -9.44 0.21 -8.53
C VAL A 136 -10.45 -0.92 -8.26
N PRO A 137 -10.70 -1.86 -9.18
CA PRO A 137 -11.62 -2.96 -8.92
C PRO A 137 -11.15 -3.86 -7.77
N PHE A 138 -9.83 -4.12 -7.66
CA PHE A 138 -9.29 -4.90 -6.55
C PHE A 138 -9.47 -4.18 -5.21
N LEU A 139 -9.20 -2.87 -5.15
CA LEU A 139 -9.43 -2.07 -3.94
C LEU A 139 -10.91 -2.09 -3.54
N ALA A 140 -11.82 -1.97 -4.50
CA ALA A 140 -13.25 -2.05 -4.24
C ALA A 140 -13.66 -3.43 -3.69
N ILE A 141 -13.21 -4.52 -4.33
CA ILE A 141 -13.48 -5.89 -3.88
C ILE A 141 -12.93 -6.12 -2.47
N PHE A 142 -11.68 -5.74 -2.20
CA PHE A 142 -11.07 -5.93 -0.88
C PHE A 142 -11.70 -5.03 0.19
N THR A 143 -12.17 -3.84 -0.16
CA THR A 143 -12.93 -2.97 0.75
C THR A 143 -14.24 -3.63 1.16
N ILE A 144 -14.98 -4.17 0.19
CA ILE A 144 -16.25 -4.88 0.41
C ILE A 144 -15.98 -6.16 1.21
N ALA A 145 -14.96 -6.94 0.82
CA ALA A 145 -14.58 -8.16 1.53
C ALA A 145 -14.18 -7.88 2.98
N ALA A 146 -13.45 -6.79 3.24
CA ALA A 146 -13.10 -6.37 4.60
C ALA A 146 -14.34 -5.96 5.40
N TRP A 147 -15.27 -5.23 4.78
CA TRP A 147 -16.49 -4.77 5.45
C TRP A 147 -17.41 -5.92 5.87
N PHE A 148 -17.59 -6.91 5.01
CA PHE A 148 -18.51 -8.04 5.26
C PHE A 148 -17.82 -9.27 5.86
N GLY A 149 -16.54 -9.51 5.56
CA GLY A 149 -15.81 -10.70 5.97
C GLY A 149 -15.02 -10.57 7.26
N MET A 150 -14.69 -9.35 7.70
CA MET A 150 -13.94 -9.14 8.94
C MET A 150 -14.86 -8.86 10.13
N ASN A 151 -14.41 -9.23 11.32
CA ASN A 151 -15.09 -8.93 12.60
C ASN A 151 -14.27 -7.94 13.43
N ASP A 152 -14.96 -7.11 14.21
CA ASP A 152 -14.33 -6.25 15.21
C ASP A 152 -14.22 -7.01 16.54
N LEU A 153 -13.02 -7.11 17.09
CA LEU A 153 -12.80 -7.71 18.40
C LEU A 153 -13.01 -6.66 19.50
N ALA A 154 -13.94 -6.92 20.41
CA ALA A 154 -14.18 -6.06 21.57
C ALA A 154 -12.96 -5.95 22.50
N THR A 155 -12.14 -7.01 22.53
CA THR A 155 -10.92 -7.10 23.37
C THR A 155 -9.72 -6.34 22.80
N SER A 156 -9.79 -5.87 21.54
CA SER A 156 -8.71 -5.08 20.91
C SER A 156 -8.73 -3.60 21.28
N LYS A 157 -9.72 -3.16 22.05
CA LYS A 157 -9.83 -1.77 22.50
C LYS A 157 -8.80 -1.48 23.59
N ALA A 158 -7.70 -0.86 23.19
CA ALA A 158 -6.67 -0.37 24.10
C ALA A 158 -6.54 1.15 23.96
N SER A 159 -6.43 1.84 25.09
CA SER A 159 -6.18 3.28 25.08
C SER A 159 -4.76 3.59 24.59
N ILE A 160 -4.58 4.69 23.87
CA ILE A 160 -3.25 5.19 23.47
C ILE A 160 -2.31 5.30 24.68
N LYS A 161 -2.85 5.74 25.84
CA LYS A 161 -2.06 5.87 27.08
C LYS A 161 -1.49 4.55 27.58
N GLU A 162 -2.18 3.43 27.36
CA GLU A 162 -1.73 2.09 27.76
C GLU A 162 -0.64 1.54 26.82
N GLN A 163 -0.56 2.04 25.60
CA GLN A 163 0.43 1.61 24.60
C GLN A 163 1.72 2.46 24.64
N LEU A 164 1.65 3.72 25.06
CA LEU A 164 2.80 4.63 25.13
C LEU A 164 4.01 4.11 25.95
N PRO A 165 3.83 3.36 27.06
CA PRO A 165 4.96 2.81 27.82
C PRO A 165 5.88 1.89 27.00
N VAL A 166 5.40 1.33 25.89
CA VAL A 166 6.23 0.51 24.97
C VAL A 166 7.38 1.32 24.39
N LEU A 167 7.20 2.63 24.15
CA LEU A 167 8.24 3.52 23.63
C LEU A 167 9.44 3.68 24.56
N LYS A 168 9.27 3.40 25.87
CA LYS A 168 10.34 3.44 26.86
C LYS A 168 11.22 2.18 26.86
N ARG A 169 10.83 1.13 26.13
CA ARG A 169 11.59 -0.13 26.08
C ARG A 169 12.71 -0.03 25.05
N GLY A 170 13.98 -0.14 25.48
CA GLY A 170 15.14 -0.11 24.60
C GLY A 170 15.10 -1.18 23.48
N HIS A 171 14.53 -2.35 23.76
CA HIS A 171 14.34 -3.42 22.77
C HIS A 171 13.52 -2.97 21.55
N LEU A 172 12.53 -2.08 21.75
CA LEU A 172 11.75 -1.52 20.64
C LEU A 172 12.64 -0.79 19.64
N TRP A 173 13.54 0.04 20.13
CA TRP A 173 14.43 0.85 19.30
C TRP A 173 15.44 0.01 18.53
N ILE A 174 16.00 -1.03 19.17
CA ILE A 174 16.90 -1.98 18.49
C ILE A 174 16.18 -2.71 17.38
N MET A 175 14.98 -3.25 17.66
CA MET A 175 14.18 -3.95 16.63
C MET A 175 13.74 -3.00 15.51
N SER A 176 13.41 -1.75 15.82
CA SER A 176 13.08 -0.74 14.81
C SER A 176 14.25 -0.40 13.92
N LEU A 177 15.46 -0.32 14.47
CA LEU A 177 16.68 -0.07 13.71
C LEU A 177 16.98 -1.26 12.77
N LEU A 178 16.91 -2.49 13.26
CA LEU A 178 17.09 -3.69 12.45
C LEU A 178 16.06 -3.79 11.33
N TYR A 179 14.79 -3.47 11.63
CA TYR A 179 13.74 -3.44 10.64
C TYR A 179 13.98 -2.34 9.59
N LEU A 180 14.41 -1.15 10.01
CA LEU A 180 14.74 -0.06 9.10
C LEU A 180 15.88 -0.46 8.14
N ALA A 181 16.93 -1.12 8.65
CA ALA A 181 18.05 -1.58 7.85
C ALA A 181 17.62 -2.64 6.81
N THR A 182 16.90 -3.67 7.26
CA THR A 182 16.48 -4.78 6.37
C THR A 182 15.41 -4.34 5.36
N PHE A 183 14.38 -3.65 5.81
CA PHE A 183 13.28 -3.22 4.95
C PHE A 183 13.68 -2.05 4.04
N GLY A 184 14.50 -1.14 4.53
CA GLY A 184 15.06 -0.04 3.74
C GLY A 184 15.96 -0.55 2.62
N SER A 185 16.78 -1.55 2.88
CA SER A 185 17.59 -2.22 1.86
C SER A 185 16.71 -2.91 0.81
N PHE A 186 15.68 -3.63 1.23
CA PHE A 186 14.73 -4.29 0.33
C PHE A 186 14.07 -3.28 -0.62
N ILE A 187 13.55 -2.17 -0.10
CA ILE A 187 12.91 -1.13 -0.92
C ILE A 187 13.94 -0.46 -1.84
N GLY A 188 15.13 -0.12 -1.31
CA GLY A 188 16.19 0.54 -2.07
C GLY A 188 16.64 -0.32 -3.25
N PHE A 189 16.88 -1.61 -3.03
CA PHE A 189 17.26 -2.54 -4.11
C PHE A 189 16.12 -2.77 -5.09
N SER A 190 14.89 -2.95 -4.66
CA SER A 190 13.76 -3.19 -5.57
C SER A 190 13.46 -1.98 -6.47
N ALA A 191 13.67 -0.76 -5.98
CA ALA A 191 13.51 0.46 -6.78
C ALA A 191 14.72 0.74 -7.68
N GLY A 192 15.94 0.55 -7.17
CA GLY A 192 17.18 0.90 -7.87
C GLY A 192 17.66 -0.14 -8.87
N PHE A 193 17.39 -1.42 -8.63
CA PHE A 193 17.94 -2.51 -9.44
C PHE A 193 17.42 -2.49 -10.90
N ALA A 194 16.15 -2.18 -11.10
CA ALA A 194 15.56 -2.05 -12.43
C ALA A 194 16.21 -0.90 -13.23
N MET A 195 16.62 0.17 -12.56
CA MET A 195 17.28 1.32 -13.18
C MET A 195 18.74 1.02 -13.49
N LEU A 196 19.44 0.33 -12.57
CA LEU A 196 20.82 -0.13 -12.76
C LEU A 196 20.95 -1.09 -13.94
N SER A 197 20.02 -2.05 -14.10
CA SER A 197 20.08 -3.00 -15.20
C SER A 197 19.89 -2.33 -16.56
N LYS A 198 19.11 -1.24 -16.65
CA LYS A 198 18.96 -0.47 -17.90
C LYS A 198 20.18 0.36 -18.29
N THR A 199 21.02 0.73 -17.32
CA THR A 199 22.21 1.57 -17.58
C THR A 199 23.46 0.75 -17.83
N GLN A 200 23.44 -0.55 -17.52
CA GLN A 200 24.61 -1.44 -17.67
C GLN A 200 24.49 -2.44 -18.84
N ILE A 201 23.33 -2.51 -19.49
CA ILE A 201 23.06 -3.31 -20.68
C ILE A 201 22.72 -2.37 -21.85
#